data_26b9feaf05af76d77a7a8345cf5b9f6c
#
_entry.id   26b9feaf05af76d77a7a8345cf5b9f6c
#
_cell.length_a   1.000
_cell.length_b   1.000
_cell.length_c   1.000
_cell.angle_alpha   90.00
_cell.angle_beta   90.00
_cell.angle_gamma   90.00
#
_symmetry.space_group_name_H-M   'P 1'
#
loop_
_entity.id
_entity.type
_entity.pdbx_description
1 polymer ?
#
loop_
_entity_poly.entity_id
_entity_poly.type
_entity_poly.pdbx_seq_one_letter_code
_entity_poly.pdbx_strand_id
1 'polypeptide(L)'
;MNNINKLDDFDYKILKVVQANNRVTSVKLAKEVGLSSSACQRRLNTMRKIGIIEKDVSILNRNKLNRKITIIVQILSDIEGAEHDKEFKRSMLSAPEVMQCYYVTGDYDYVVMATFNEMGDYEEFTKKYFLKDPNIKRFNSMVVMNKVKEN
;
A
#
# COMPACT_ATOMS: atom_id res chain seq x y z
N MET A 1 -13.46 -26.86 7.86
CA MET A 1 -12.88 -25.83 8.75
C MET A 1 -11.38 -25.92 8.62
N ASN A 2 -10.79 -25.02 7.83
CA ASN A 2 -9.34 -25.05 7.56
C ASN A 2 -8.58 -24.65 8.82
N ASN A 3 -7.75 -25.58 9.28
CA ASN A 3 -6.70 -25.28 10.25
C ASN A 3 -5.74 -24.28 9.57
N ILE A 4 -6.01 -22.98 9.74
CA ILE A 4 -5.04 -21.92 9.40
C ILE A 4 -3.85 -22.23 10.29
N ASN A 5 -2.75 -22.68 9.71
CA ASN A 5 -1.52 -23.01 10.41
C ASN A 5 -1.22 -21.90 11.40
N LYS A 6 -1.41 -22.21 12.68
CA LYS A 6 -1.13 -21.26 13.76
C LYS A 6 0.36 -20.95 13.69
N LEU A 7 0.71 -19.70 13.35
CA LEU A 7 2.09 -19.24 13.36
C LEU A 7 2.67 -19.44 14.74
N ASP A 8 3.88 -19.93 14.81
CA ASP A 8 4.64 -20.06 16.07
C ASP A 8 5.57 -18.82 16.26
N ASP A 9 6.23 -18.75 17.41
CA ASP A 9 7.13 -17.64 17.75
C ASP A 9 8.30 -17.48 16.76
N PHE A 10 8.75 -18.56 16.15
CA PHE A 10 9.79 -18.50 15.12
C PHE A 10 9.26 -17.89 13.83
N ASP A 11 8.02 -18.18 13.45
CA ASP A 11 7.39 -17.58 12.28
C ASP A 11 7.25 -16.06 12.46
N TYR A 12 6.79 -15.61 13.63
CA TYR A 12 6.71 -14.17 13.94
C TYR A 12 8.09 -13.51 13.96
N LYS A 13 9.14 -14.15 14.46
CA LYS A 13 10.51 -13.63 14.40
C LYS A 13 10.99 -13.51 12.95
N ILE A 14 10.74 -14.52 12.12
CA ILE A 14 11.07 -14.49 10.70
C ILE A 14 10.35 -13.32 10.00
N LEU A 15 9.03 -13.19 10.21
CA LEU A 15 8.23 -12.12 9.62
C LEU A 15 8.76 -10.73 10.00
N LYS A 16 9.10 -10.53 11.27
CA LYS A 16 9.70 -9.26 11.73
C LYS A 16 10.99 -8.91 11.01
N VAL A 17 11.86 -9.87 10.77
CA VAL A 17 13.14 -9.65 10.08
C VAL A 17 12.91 -9.36 8.60
N VAL A 18 12.09 -10.15 7.91
CA VAL A 18 11.85 -9.95 6.47
C VAL A 18 11.01 -8.72 6.18
N GLN A 19 10.12 -8.30 7.07
CA GLN A 19 9.38 -7.05 6.96
C GLN A 19 10.31 -5.84 7.02
N ALA A 20 11.36 -5.90 7.84
CA ALA A 20 12.38 -4.84 7.90
C ALA A 20 13.35 -4.89 6.72
N ASN A 21 13.71 -6.09 6.24
CA ASN A 21 14.61 -6.29 5.11
C ASN A 21 14.35 -7.63 4.42
N ASN A 22 13.60 -7.62 3.32
CA ASN A 22 13.30 -8.82 2.55
C ASN A 22 14.50 -9.41 1.77
N ARG A 23 15.62 -8.68 1.70
CA ARG A 23 16.89 -9.13 1.11
C ARG A 23 17.82 -9.82 2.11
N VAL A 24 17.38 -10.06 3.33
CA VAL A 24 18.18 -10.79 4.32
C VAL A 24 18.57 -12.16 3.78
N THR A 25 19.85 -12.52 3.89
CA THR A 25 20.31 -13.87 3.50
C THR A 25 19.79 -14.91 4.47
N SER A 26 19.56 -16.14 3.98
CA SER A 26 19.11 -17.26 4.86
C SER A 26 20.07 -17.53 6.02
N VAL A 27 21.37 -17.30 5.83
CA VAL A 27 22.37 -17.44 6.90
C VAL A 27 22.20 -16.37 7.98
N LYS A 28 21.99 -15.11 7.58
CA LYS A 28 21.76 -14.00 8.53
C LYS A 28 20.43 -14.18 9.25
N LEU A 29 19.38 -14.53 8.53
CA LEU A 29 18.05 -14.81 9.09
C LEU A 29 18.14 -15.95 10.13
N ALA A 30 18.81 -17.06 9.81
CA ALA A 30 19.01 -18.19 10.69
C ALA A 30 19.68 -17.79 12.02
N LYS A 31 20.72 -16.94 11.94
CA LYS A 31 21.42 -16.43 13.13
C LYS A 31 20.50 -15.56 14.01
N GLU A 32 19.69 -14.67 13.39
CA GLU A 32 18.80 -13.78 14.13
C GLU A 32 17.61 -14.52 14.79
N VAL A 33 17.12 -15.55 14.12
CA VAL A 33 15.93 -16.29 14.59
C VAL A 33 16.29 -17.46 15.51
N GLY A 34 17.52 -17.97 15.44
CA GLY A 34 17.97 -19.15 16.19
C GLY A 34 17.53 -20.48 15.58
N LEU A 35 17.46 -20.56 14.25
CA LEU A 35 17.13 -21.76 13.48
C LEU A 35 18.21 -22.06 12.44
N SER A 36 18.14 -23.24 11.79
CA SER A 36 18.96 -23.52 10.62
C SER A 36 18.49 -22.72 9.40
N SER A 37 19.39 -22.41 8.46
CA SER A 37 19.05 -21.70 7.21
C SER A 37 17.97 -22.44 6.41
N SER A 38 18.02 -23.75 6.35
CA SER A 38 17.03 -24.59 5.67
C SER A 38 15.66 -24.55 6.35
N ALA A 39 15.62 -24.52 7.70
CA ALA A 39 14.37 -24.37 8.45
C ALA A 39 13.73 -22.99 8.20
N CYS A 40 14.52 -21.91 8.23
CA CYS A 40 14.04 -20.57 7.90
C CYS A 40 13.47 -20.50 6.48
N GLN A 41 14.19 -21.04 5.50
CA GLN A 41 13.75 -21.01 4.10
C GLN A 41 12.46 -21.81 3.89
N ARG A 42 12.34 -22.98 4.51
CA ARG A 42 11.11 -23.78 4.44
C ARG A 42 9.91 -23.02 5.02
N ARG A 43 10.08 -22.37 6.18
CA ARG A 43 9.04 -21.56 6.83
C ARG A 43 8.63 -20.35 5.96
N LEU A 44 9.59 -19.62 5.41
CA LEU A 44 9.34 -18.51 4.48
C LEU A 44 8.53 -18.96 3.26
N ASN A 45 8.93 -20.07 2.64
CA ASN A 45 8.22 -20.61 1.48
C ASN A 45 6.79 -21.03 1.84
N THR A 46 6.60 -21.61 3.04
CA THR A 46 5.25 -21.95 3.55
C THR A 46 4.42 -20.68 3.73
N MET A 47 4.95 -19.63 4.39
CA MET A 47 4.22 -18.38 4.64
C MET A 47 3.87 -17.65 3.34
N ARG A 48 4.73 -17.70 2.31
CA ARG A 48 4.41 -17.21 0.96
C ARG A 48 3.29 -18.03 0.31
N LYS A 49 3.39 -19.36 0.38
CA LYS A 49 2.41 -20.28 -0.22
C LYS A 49 1.01 -20.13 0.37
N ILE A 50 0.92 -19.90 1.68
CA ILE A 50 -0.37 -19.71 2.38
C ILE A 50 -0.83 -18.24 2.41
N GLY A 51 -0.11 -17.32 1.76
CA GLY A 51 -0.50 -15.92 1.58
C GLY A 51 -0.28 -15.01 2.80
N ILE A 52 0.46 -15.45 3.82
CA ILE A 52 0.87 -14.57 4.93
C ILE A 52 1.85 -13.50 4.46
N ILE A 53 2.77 -13.88 3.58
CA ILE A 53 3.59 -12.94 2.82
C ILE A 53 2.93 -12.81 1.44
N GLU A 54 2.26 -11.69 1.22
CA GLU A 54 1.53 -11.43 -0.03
C GLU A 54 2.47 -11.08 -1.17
N LYS A 55 3.50 -10.25 -0.88
CA LYS A 55 4.43 -9.73 -1.90
C LYS A 55 5.80 -9.42 -1.29
N ASP A 56 6.84 -9.65 -2.07
CA ASP A 56 8.17 -9.13 -1.82
C ASP A 56 8.37 -7.88 -2.70
N VAL A 57 8.45 -6.68 -2.10
CA VAL A 57 8.51 -5.42 -2.84
C VAL A 57 9.75 -4.61 -2.46
N SER A 58 10.18 -3.73 -3.37
CA SER A 58 11.22 -2.74 -3.09
C SER A 58 10.59 -1.40 -2.77
N ILE A 59 11.04 -0.76 -1.69
CA ILE A 59 10.69 0.63 -1.38
C ILE A 59 11.62 1.55 -2.18
N LEU A 60 11.03 2.37 -3.03
CA LEU A 60 11.77 3.27 -3.91
C LEU A 60 11.93 4.66 -3.27
N ASN A 61 13.09 5.26 -3.46
CA ASN A 61 13.33 6.65 -3.06
C ASN A 61 12.62 7.60 -4.03
N ARG A 62 11.45 8.09 -3.64
CA ARG A 62 10.58 8.94 -4.46
C ARG A 62 11.24 10.24 -4.89
N ASN A 63 12.06 10.85 -4.02
CA ASN A 63 12.78 12.08 -4.35
C ASN A 63 13.77 11.89 -5.51
N LYS A 64 14.38 10.70 -5.59
CA LYS A 64 15.31 10.35 -6.69
C LYS A 64 14.57 9.98 -7.99
N LEU A 65 13.26 9.74 -7.92
CA LEU A 65 12.40 9.39 -9.06
C LEU A 65 11.51 10.55 -9.51
N ASN A 66 11.84 11.79 -9.10
CA ASN A 66 11.05 12.99 -9.40
C ASN A 66 9.58 12.90 -8.92
N ARG A 67 9.30 12.11 -7.88
CA ARG A 67 7.98 12.06 -7.23
C ARG A 67 8.07 12.70 -5.85
N LYS A 68 8.27 14.02 -5.84
CA LYS A 68 8.64 14.79 -4.65
C LYS A 68 7.47 15.13 -3.75
N ILE A 69 6.27 15.23 -4.31
CA ILE A 69 5.07 15.66 -3.61
C ILE A 69 4.21 14.44 -3.35
N THR A 70 3.84 14.21 -2.10
CA THR A 70 2.83 13.23 -1.71
C THR A 70 1.59 13.97 -1.26
N ILE A 71 0.44 13.60 -1.79
CA ILE A 71 -0.85 14.20 -1.43
C ILE A 71 -1.78 13.09 -0.97
N ILE A 72 -2.44 13.34 0.16
CA ILE A 72 -3.53 12.52 0.67
C ILE A 72 -4.82 13.23 0.35
N VAL A 73 -5.73 12.56 -0.35
CA VAL A 73 -7.01 13.12 -0.75
C VAL A 73 -8.14 12.32 -0.10
N GLN A 74 -8.99 13.01 0.63
CA GLN A 74 -10.23 12.48 1.15
C GLN A 74 -11.37 12.84 0.18
N ILE A 75 -12.16 11.87 -0.22
CA ILE A 75 -13.19 12.03 -1.24
C ILE A 75 -14.54 11.65 -0.67
N LEU A 76 -15.52 12.53 -0.79
CA LEU A 76 -16.93 12.28 -0.55
C LEU A 76 -17.61 12.14 -1.90
N SER A 77 -18.21 11.00 -2.15
CA SER A 77 -18.95 10.71 -3.37
C SER A 77 -20.45 10.60 -3.10
N ASP A 78 -21.25 10.82 -4.12
CA ASP A 78 -22.69 10.55 -4.11
C ASP A 78 -22.88 9.09 -4.56
N ILE A 79 -22.66 8.16 -3.61
CA ILE A 79 -22.78 6.74 -3.94
C ILE A 79 -24.24 6.32 -3.88
N GLU A 80 -25.01 6.65 -4.92
CA GLU A 80 -26.23 5.95 -5.26
C GLU A 80 -25.98 5.05 -6.47
N GLY A 81 -25.22 3.93 -6.26
CA GLY A 81 -25.07 2.91 -7.28
C GLY A 81 -23.74 2.16 -7.29
N ALA A 82 -23.83 0.84 -7.27
CA ALA A 82 -22.68 -0.07 -7.31
C ALA A 82 -21.80 0.07 -8.56
N GLU A 83 -22.33 0.62 -9.65
CA GLU A 83 -21.58 0.78 -10.91
C GLU A 83 -20.55 1.92 -10.82
N HIS A 84 -20.93 3.05 -10.22
CA HIS A 84 -20.03 4.18 -10.00
C HIS A 84 -18.85 3.83 -9.11
N ASP A 85 -19.10 3.10 -8.03
CA ASP A 85 -18.06 2.59 -7.14
C ASP A 85 -17.02 1.77 -7.92
N LYS A 86 -17.47 0.94 -8.86
CA LYS A 86 -16.58 0.15 -9.71
C LYS A 86 -15.77 1.00 -10.68
N GLU A 87 -16.37 2.03 -11.29
CA GLU A 87 -15.67 2.92 -12.22
C GLU A 87 -14.60 3.74 -11.50
N PHE A 88 -14.93 4.33 -10.35
CA PHE A 88 -13.96 5.05 -9.54
C PHE A 88 -12.79 4.15 -9.12
N LYS A 89 -13.07 2.96 -8.58
CA LYS A 89 -12.04 1.99 -8.21
C LYS A 89 -11.16 1.60 -9.39
N ARG A 90 -11.75 1.38 -10.57
CA ARG A 90 -11.00 1.05 -11.78
C ARG A 90 -10.09 2.22 -12.21
N SER A 91 -10.58 3.45 -12.14
CA SER A 91 -9.78 4.63 -12.47
C SER A 91 -8.59 4.80 -11.53
N MET A 92 -8.79 4.62 -10.21
CA MET A 92 -7.72 4.67 -9.22
C MET A 92 -6.69 3.55 -9.39
N LEU A 93 -7.14 2.33 -9.73
CA LEU A 93 -6.24 1.22 -10.01
C LEU A 93 -5.37 1.43 -11.26
N SER A 94 -5.88 2.17 -12.25
CA SER A 94 -5.16 2.46 -13.50
C SER A 94 -4.27 3.69 -13.42
N ALA A 95 -4.44 4.56 -12.43
CA ALA A 95 -3.70 5.81 -12.29
C ALA A 95 -2.29 5.54 -11.72
N PRO A 96 -1.20 5.81 -12.47
CA PRO A 96 0.17 5.52 -12.04
C PRO A 96 0.66 6.43 -10.91
N GLU A 97 -0.01 7.55 -10.67
CA GLU A 97 0.25 8.47 -9.57
C GLU A 97 -0.27 7.92 -8.24
N VAL A 98 -1.32 7.10 -8.28
CA VAL A 98 -1.97 6.55 -7.09
C VAL A 98 -1.14 5.42 -6.52
N MET A 99 -0.76 5.58 -5.26
CA MET A 99 -0.01 4.60 -4.49
C MET A 99 -0.93 3.70 -3.68
N GLN A 100 -1.97 4.28 -3.11
CA GLN A 100 -2.94 3.60 -2.25
C GLN A 100 -4.31 4.26 -2.41
N CYS A 101 -5.35 3.44 -2.39
CA CYS A 101 -6.73 3.89 -2.37
C CYS A 101 -7.52 2.99 -1.41
N TYR A 102 -8.15 3.61 -0.44
CA TYR A 102 -8.95 2.91 0.58
C TYR A 102 -10.39 3.37 0.50
N TYR A 103 -11.33 2.42 0.54
CA TYR A 103 -12.72 2.68 0.87
C TYR A 103 -12.84 2.70 2.39
N VAL A 104 -13.41 3.75 2.95
CA VAL A 104 -13.41 3.99 4.39
C VAL A 104 -14.82 4.27 4.91
N THR A 105 -15.00 4.24 6.21
CA THR A 105 -16.20 4.70 6.90
C THR A 105 -15.96 6.08 7.52
N GLY A 106 -17.00 6.88 7.72
CA GLY A 106 -16.93 8.20 8.32
C GLY A 106 -17.42 9.31 7.37
N ASP A 107 -16.84 10.50 7.49
CA ASP A 107 -17.26 11.70 6.72
C ASP A 107 -16.86 11.67 5.24
N TYR A 108 -16.06 10.73 4.84
CA TYR A 108 -15.57 10.52 3.48
C TYR A 108 -15.68 9.04 3.13
N ASP A 109 -15.82 8.76 1.83
CA ASP A 109 -15.93 7.40 1.31
C ASP A 109 -14.58 6.82 0.91
N TYR A 110 -13.67 7.66 0.40
CA TYR A 110 -12.35 7.21 -0.03
C TYR A 110 -11.23 8.06 0.53
N VAL A 111 -10.10 7.40 0.76
CA VAL A 111 -8.80 8.05 1.01
C VAL A 111 -7.82 7.57 -0.04
N VAL A 112 -7.31 8.50 -0.83
CA VAL A 112 -6.33 8.24 -1.88
C VAL A 112 -4.99 8.84 -1.47
N MET A 113 -3.91 8.07 -1.59
CA MET A 113 -2.54 8.57 -1.48
C MET A 113 -1.90 8.54 -2.86
N ALA A 114 -1.49 9.69 -3.37
CA ALA A 114 -0.87 9.83 -4.68
C ALA A 114 0.44 10.64 -4.61
N THR A 115 1.31 10.46 -5.63
CA THR A 115 2.62 11.14 -5.68
C THR A 115 2.83 11.82 -7.02
N PHE A 116 3.37 13.04 -6.96
CA PHE A 116 3.55 13.91 -8.11
C PHE A 116 4.97 14.50 -8.12
N ASN A 117 5.40 14.95 -9.29
CA ASN A 117 6.66 15.69 -9.43
C ASN A 117 6.50 17.14 -8.95
N GLU A 118 5.41 17.79 -9.37
CA GLU A 118 5.06 19.18 -9.04
C GLU A 118 3.55 19.36 -8.83
N MET A 119 3.14 20.51 -8.33
CA MET A 119 1.71 20.79 -8.06
C MET A 119 0.86 20.87 -9.34
N GLY A 120 1.47 21.24 -10.47
CA GLY A 120 0.79 21.23 -11.77
C GLY A 120 0.32 19.84 -12.18
N ASP A 121 1.13 18.81 -11.93
CA ASP A 121 0.76 17.40 -12.18
C ASP A 121 -0.47 17.00 -11.33
N TYR A 122 -0.53 17.49 -10.09
CA TYR A 122 -1.67 17.25 -9.22
C TYR A 122 -2.93 17.97 -9.71
N GLU A 123 -2.80 19.20 -10.18
CA GLU A 123 -3.92 19.95 -10.78
C GLU A 123 -4.51 19.18 -11.97
N GLU A 124 -3.68 18.70 -12.88
CA GLU A 124 -4.13 17.89 -14.03
C GLU A 124 -4.76 16.55 -13.58
N PHE A 125 -4.20 15.91 -12.56
CA PHE A 125 -4.77 14.71 -11.98
C PHE A 125 -6.19 14.98 -11.42
N THR A 126 -6.38 16.07 -10.68
CA THR A 126 -7.70 16.41 -10.12
C THR A 126 -8.71 16.73 -11.23
N LYS A 127 -8.31 17.45 -12.27
CA LYS A 127 -9.16 17.70 -13.44
C LYS A 127 -9.58 16.42 -14.14
N LYS A 128 -8.67 15.47 -14.26
CA LYS A 128 -8.91 14.21 -14.96
C LYS A 128 -9.81 13.26 -14.18
N TYR A 129 -9.58 13.10 -12.88
CA TYR A 129 -10.18 12.02 -12.09
C TYR A 129 -11.25 12.49 -11.10
N PHE A 130 -11.24 13.76 -10.69
CA PHE A 130 -12.17 14.24 -9.67
C PHE A 130 -13.16 15.28 -10.19
N LEU A 131 -12.68 16.32 -10.85
CA LEU A 131 -13.57 17.44 -11.28
C LEU A 131 -14.50 17.07 -12.45
N LYS A 132 -14.15 16.04 -13.22
CA LYS A 132 -14.99 15.53 -14.32
C LYS A 132 -15.96 14.45 -13.87
N ASP A 133 -15.79 13.91 -12.68
CA ASP A 133 -16.68 12.88 -12.14
C ASP A 133 -17.87 13.54 -11.42
N PRO A 134 -19.08 13.46 -11.98
CA PRO A 134 -20.27 14.10 -11.39
C PRO A 134 -20.67 13.52 -10.06
N ASN A 135 -20.13 12.36 -9.70
CA ASN A 135 -20.46 11.66 -8.45
C ASN A 135 -19.52 12.04 -7.30
N ILE A 136 -18.46 12.79 -7.58
CA ILE A 136 -17.62 13.34 -6.52
C ILE A 136 -18.24 14.66 -6.03
N LYS A 137 -18.86 14.62 -4.86
CA LYS A 137 -19.45 15.80 -4.22
C LYS A 137 -18.39 16.82 -3.81
N ARG A 138 -17.34 16.33 -3.18
CA ARG A 138 -16.19 17.13 -2.73
C ARG A 138 -14.98 16.26 -2.48
N PHE A 139 -13.83 16.87 -2.51
CA PHE A 139 -12.59 16.25 -2.03
C PHE A 139 -11.78 17.27 -1.23
N ASN A 140 -11.00 16.77 -0.29
CA ASN A 140 -10.09 17.54 0.55
C ASN A 140 -8.67 17.03 0.35
N SER A 141 -7.76 17.92 -0.03
CA SER A 141 -6.37 17.60 -0.39
C SER A 141 -5.43 18.05 0.71
N MET A 142 -4.61 17.14 1.19
CA MET A 142 -3.58 17.39 2.19
C MET A 142 -2.21 17.09 1.61
N VAL A 143 -1.37 18.12 1.50
CA VAL A 143 0.04 17.94 1.10
C VAL A 143 0.83 17.40 2.27
N VAL A 144 1.51 16.27 2.09
CA VAL A 144 2.35 15.67 3.12
C VAL A 144 3.63 16.50 3.24
N MET A 145 3.80 17.18 4.36
CA MET A 145 4.97 18.00 4.65
C MET A 145 6.18 17.15 4.99
N ASN A 146 5.98 16.10 5.78
CA ASN A 146 7.05 15.21 6.22
C ASN A 146 6.50 13.81 6.49
N LYS A 147 7.27 12.80 6.13
CA LYS A 147 7.00 11.39 6.45
C LYS A 147 7.70 11.06 7.77
N VAL A 148 6.92 10.92 8.84
CA VAL A 148 7.45 10.66 10.19
C VAL A 148 7.85 9.20 10.34
N LYS A 149 7.08 8.27 9.76
CA LYS A 149 7.35 6.82 9.83
C LYS A 149 6.84 6.11 8.57
N GLU A 150 7.58 5.14 8.13
CA GLU A 150 7.18 4.12 7.15
C GLU A 150 7.75 2.78 7.60
N ASN A 151 6.93 1.75 7.63
CA ASN A 151 7.36 0.38 7.98
C ASN A 151 7.82 -0.35 6.74
#